data_1088fec696112d0d8e57b4bfecb96d4b
#
_entry.id   1088fec696112d0d8e57b4bfecb96d4b
#
_cell.length_a   1.000
_cell.length_b   1.000
_cell.length_c   1.000
_cell.angle_alpha   90.00
_cell.angle_beta   90.00
_cell.angle_gamma   90.00
#
_symmetry.space_group_name_H-M   'P 1'
#
loop_
_entity.id
_entity.type
_entity.pdbx_description
1 polymer ?
#
loop_
_entity_poly.entity_id
_entity_poly.type
_entity_poly.pdbx_seq_one_letter_code
_entity_poly.pdbx_strand_id
1 'polypeptide(L)'
;MRSVIWVSATLGLLLISTSGRFSYPVMTATAVAAQDSAALDADRIRNNVTIARPTWHHGGGLLYGEVTIKNRNPYTVTHVIISCDFFDEWGNQIATKGVALGRPIPPGRTRFSGLQFSVSVRSQQGGACRTLSAERMDTE
;
A
#
# COMPACT_ATOMS: atom_id res chain seq x y z
N MET A 1 -24.75 -23.92 15.43
CA MET A 1 -24.21 -25.14 14.83
C MET A 1 -23.42 -24.76 13.57
N ARG A 2 -22.09 -24.80 13.63
CA ARG A 2 -21.21 -24.45 12.51
C ARG A 2 -20.57 -25.75 12.03
N SER A 3 -20.88 -26.17 10.80
CA SER A 3 -20.31 -27.34 10.16
C SER A 3 -18.93 -27.02 9.59
N VAL A 4 -17.92 -27.72 10.08
CA VAL A 4 -16.55 -27.67 9.55
C VAL A 4 -16.45 -28.75 8.47
N ILE A 5 -16.19 -28.34 7.23
CA ILE A 5 -15.95 -29.24 6.10
C ILE A 5 -14.44 -29.51 6.03
N TRP A 6 -14.05 -30.75 6.29
CA TRP A 6 -12.68 -31.24 6.06
C TRP A 6 -12.56 -31.70 4.61
N VAL A 7 -11.66 -31.08 3.86
CA VAL A 7 -11.27 -31.56 2.51
C VAL A 7 -10.02 -32.42 2.68
N SER A 8 -10.19 -33.73 2.55
CA SER A 8 -9.09 -34.70 2.50
C SER A 8 -8.49 -34.72 1.10
N ALA A 9 -7.23 -34.27 0.99
CA ALA A 9 -6.45 -34.42 -0.23
C ALA A 9 -5.81 -35.83 -0.24
N THR A 10 -6.31 -36.71 -1.09
CA THR A 10 -5.72 -38.02 -1.36
C THR A 10 -4.53 -37.85 -2.32
N LEU A 11 -3.33 -38.14 -1.82
CA LEU A 11 -2.09 -38.14 -2.58
C LEU A 11 -2.00 -39.43 -3.39
N GLY A 12 -2.30 -39.37 -4.69
CA GLY A 12 -2.11 -40.47 -5.63
C GLY A 12 -0.66 -40.59 -6.05
N LEU A 13 0.01 -41.66 -5.60
CA LEU A 13 1.38 -42.00 -5.99
C LEU A 13 1.35 -42.74 -7.33
N LEU A 14 1.62 -42.08 -8.45
CA LEU A 14 1.84 -42.68 -9.75
C LEU A 14 3.34 -42.95 -9.95
N LEU A 15 3.75 -44.19 -9.80
CA LEU A 15 5.10 -44.66 -10.19
C LEU A 15 5.13 -44.84 -11.70
N ILE A 16 5.68 -43.90 -12.44
CA ILE A 16 6.04 -44.05 -13.86
C ILE A 16 7.55 -44.18 -13.93
N SER A 17 8.00 -45.43 -14.14
CA SER A 17 9.38 -45.79 -14.39
C SER A 17 9.69 -45.58 -15.87
N THR A 18 10.30 -44.40 -16.23
CA THR A 18 10.91 -44.22 -17.56
C THR A 18 12.31 -43.63 -17.36
N SER A 19 13.31 -44.38 -17.82
CA SER A 19 14.73 -44.02 -17.84
C SER A 19 14.99 -42.89 -18.88
N GLY A 20 14.50 -41.68 -18.58
CA GLY A 20 14.85 -40.47 -19.31
C GLY A 20 15.67 -39.56 -18.39
N ARG A 21 16.88 -39.19 -18.81
CA ARG A 21 17.68 -38.16 -18.15
C ARG A 21 16.97 -36.83 -18.27
N PHE A 22 16.03 -36.56 -17.36
CA PHE A 22 15.47 -35.21 -17.18
C PHE A 22 16.48 -34.38 -16.40
N SER A 23 17.22 -33.53 -17.12
CA SER A 23 17.93 -32.42 -16.49
C SER A 23 16.85 -31.43 -15.97
N TYR A 24 16.50 -31.55 -14.71
CA TYR A 24 15.70 -30.53 -14.06
C TYR A 24 16.55 -29.26 -14.00
N PRO A 25 16.05 -28.12 -14.51
CA PRO A 25 16.71 -26.85 -14.23
C PRO A 25 16.70 -26.68 -12.70
N VAL A 26 17.87 -26.71 -12.10
CA VAL A 26 18.06 -26.30 -10.72
C VAL A 26 17.64 -24.83 -10.65
N MET A 27 16.37 -24.56 -10.34
CA MET A 27 15.94 -23.20 -10.02
C MET A 27 16.70 -22.80 -8.75
N THR A 28 17.71 -21.98 -8.97
CA THR A 28 18.62 -21.53 -7.93
C THR A 28 17.85 -20.77 -6.85
N ALA A 29 18.01 -21.16 -5.61
CA ALA A 29 17.44 -20.53 -4.40
C ALA A 29 17.77 -19.03 -4.27
N THR A 30 18.66 -18.51 -5.08
CA THR A 30 19.04 -17.08 -5.22
C THR A 30 17.89 -16.17 -5.66
N ALA A 31 16.94 -16.65 -6.49
CA ALA A 31 15.85 -15.80 -6.97
C ALA A 31 14.81 -15.47 -5.86
N VAL A 32 14.56 -16.42 -4.96
CA VAL A 32 13.59 -16.22 -3.86
C VAL A 32 14.14 -15.25 -2.82
N ALA A 33 15.41 -15.37 -2.44
CA ALA A 33 16.04 -14.48 -1.47
C ALA A 33 16.13 -13.02 -1.96
N ALA A 34 16.29 -12.79 -3.26
CA ALA A 34 16.32 -11.44 -3.84
C ALA A 34 14.93 -10.77 -3.81
N GLN A 35 13.87 -11.52 -4.03
CA GLN A 35 12.50 -11.01 -3.95
C GLN A 35 12.11 -10.63 -2.52
N ASP A 36 12.46 -11.44 -1.53
CA ASP A 36 12.18 -11.15 -0.11
C ASP A 36 12.91 -9.88 0.37
N SER A 37 14.16 -9.68 -0.07
CA SER A 37 14.92 -8.48 0.30
C SER A 37 14.35 -7.20 -0.30
N ALA A 38 13.89 -7.24 -1.56
CA ALA A 38 13.27 -6.10 -2.21
C ALA A 38 11.93 -5.72 -1.57
N ALA A 39 11.12 -6.71 -1.19
CA ALA A 39 9.86 -6.49 -0.49
C ALA A 39 10.07 -5.85 0.89
N LEU A 40 11.05 -6.32 1.66
CA LEU A 40 11.42 -5.75 2.96
C LEU A 40 11.91 -4.30 2.84
N ASP A 41 12.65 -3.99 1.78
CA ASP A 41 13.14 -2.62 1.53
C ASP A 41 11.98 -1.69 1.15
N ALA A 42 11.05 -2.13 0.32
CA ALA A 42 9.85 -1.38 -0.04
C ALA A 42 8.98 -1.07 1.20
N ASP A 43 8.78 -2.05 2.07
CA ASP A 43 8.06 -1.88 3.33
C ASP A 43 8.76 -0.91 4.28
N ARG A 44 10.07 -0.96 4.36
CA ARG A 44 10.87 -0.03 5.18
C ARG A 44 10.75 1.40 4.64
N ILE A 45 10.85 1.59 3.32
CA ILE A 45 10.68 2.90 2.68
C ILE A 45 9.30 3.46 3.00
N ARG A 46 8.24 2.68 2.78
CA ARG A 46 6.86 3.05 3.05
C ARG A 46 6.62 3.43 4.51
N ASN A 47 7.10 2.63 5.44
CA ASN A 47 6.90 2.85 6.88
C ASN A 47 7.61 4.10 7.41
N ASN A 48 8.65 4.57 6.72
CA ASN A 48 9.35 5.82 7.00
C ASN A 48 8.65 7.05 6.39
N VAL A 49 7.59 6.88 5.60
CA VAL A 49 6.78 7.96 5.06
C VAL A 49 5.48 8.04 5.86
N THR A 50 5.36 9.01 6.73
CA THR A 50 4.21 9.18 7.63
C THR A 50 3.40 10.41 7.25
N ILE A 51 2.08 10.35 7.51
CA ILE A 51 1.13 11.41 7.21
C ILE A 51 0.71 12.06 8.53
N ALA A 52 0.84 13.38 8.63
CA ALA A 52 0.25 14.15 9.71
C ALA A 52 -1.27 14.26 9.50
N ARG A 53 -1.99 14.64 10.57
CA ARG A 53 -3.45 14.78 10.52
C ARG A 53 -3.85 15.65 9.33
N PRO A 54 -4.66 15.14 8.41
CA PRO A 54 -5.15 15.90 7.28
C PRO A 54 -6.15 16.97 7.76
N THR A 55 -6.21 18.08 7.04
CA THR A 55 -7.27 19.08 7.19
C THR A 55 -8.23 18.93 6.02
N TRP A 56 -9.53 18.95 6.29
CA TRP A 56 -10.56 18.73 5.31
C TRP A 56 -11.44 19.97 5.12
N HIS A 57 -11.75 20.31 3.88
CA HIS A 57 -12.62 21.42 3.49
C HIS A 57 -13.65 20.95 2.48
N HIS A 58 -14.88 21.38 2.63
CA HIS A 58 -15.96 21.09 1.71
C HIS A 58 -16.17 22.24 0.73
N GLY A 59 -16.34 21.93 -0.55
CA GLY A 59 -16.60 22.91 -1.58
C GLY A 59 -17.12 22.27 -2.88
N GLY A 60 -18.19 22.84 -3.46
CA GLY A 60 -18.73 22.39 -4.74
C GLY A 60 -19.14 20.92 -4.82
N GLY A 61 -19.57 20.32 -3.69
CA GLY A 61 -19.92 18.89 -3.63
C GLY A 61 -18.71 17.94 -3.56
N LEU A 62 -17.51 18.48 -3.47
CA LEU A 62 -16.27 17.74 -3.31
C LEU A 62 -15.66 17.98 -1.93
N LEU A 63 -14.82 17.05 -1.52
CA LEU A 63 -13.97 17.15 -0.36
C LEU A 63 -12.55 17.48 -0.80
N TYR A 64 -12.01 18.54 -0.25
CA TYR A 64 -10.62 18.96 -0.47
C TYR A 64 -9.80 18.66 0.77
N GLY A 65 -8.65 18.03 0.55
CA GLY A 65 -7.73 17.68 1.63
C GLY A 65 -6.42 18.45 1.53
N GLU A 66 -5.85 18.72 2.69
CA GLU A 66 -4.49 19.15 2.84
C GLU A 66 -3.78 18.19 3.79
N VAL A 67 -2.65 17.65 3.38
CA VAL A 67 -1.88 16.70 4.18
C VAL A 67 -0.42 17.15 4.27
N THR A 68 0.21 16.90 5.40
CA THR A 68 1.64 17.04 5.56
C THR A 68 2.28 15.66 5.62
N ILE A 69 3.17 15.39 4.67
CA ILE A 69 3.94 14.15 4.62
C ILE A 69 5.28 14.38 5.31
N LYS A 70 5.68 13.46 6.17
CA LYS A 70 7.02 13.41 6.76
C LYS A 70 7.76 12.22 6.20
N ASN A 71 8.75 12.47 5.35
CA ASN A 71 9.71 11.48 4.87
C ASN A 71 10.87 11.39 5.87
N ARG A 72 11.00 10.27 6.55
CA ARG A 72 12.08 9.96 7.49
C ARG A 72 13.25 9.21 6.84
N ASN A 73 13.10 8.83 5.55
CA ASN A 73 14.21 8.26 4.81
C ASN A 73 15.29 9.34 4.59
N PRO A 74 16.58 8.97 4.50
CA PRO A 74 17.66 9.92 4.23
C PRO A 74 17.75 10.36 2.76
N TYR A 75 16.83 9.90 1.91
CA TYR A 75 16.76 10.18 0.48
C TYR A 75 15.35 10.61 0.07
N THR A 76 15.23 11.20 -1.12
CA THR A 76 13.96 11.56 -1.74
C THR A 76 13.18 10.29 -2.10
N VAL A 77 11.86 10.30 -1.86
CA VAL A 77 10.94 9.25 -2.29
C VAL A 77 10.01 9.77 -3.38
N THR A 78 9.56 8.87 -4.23
CA THR A 78 8.64 9.11 -5.36
C THR A 78 7.54 8.05 -5.37
N HIS A 79 6.60 8.14 -6.32
CA HIS A 79 5.46 7.22 -6.47
C HIS A 79 4.72 6.97 -5.15
N VAL A 80 4.59 8.03 -4.35
CA VAL A 80 3.90 7.92 -3.06
C VAL A 80 2.40 7.87 -3.30
N ILE A 81 1.78 6.78 -2.87
CA ILE A 81 0.33 6.60 -2.86
C ILE A 81 -0.13 6.63 -1.41
N ILE A 82 -1.12 7.47 -1.13
CA ILE A 82 -1.79 7.52 0.16
C ILE A 82 -3.20 6.99 0.05
N SER A 83 -3.70 6.36 1.11
CA SER A 83 -5.10 5.98 1.26
C SER A 83 -5.69 6.73 2.43
N CYS A 84 -6.86 7.31 2.23
CA CYS A 84 -7.60 8.03 3.25
C CYS A 84 -8.93 7.33 3.50
N ASP A 85 -9.19 6.98 4.76
CA ASP A 85 -10.44 6.43 5.23
C ASP A 85 -11.27 7.57 5.81
N PHE A 86 -12.53 7.70 5.38
CA PHE A 86 -13.45 8.74 5.79
C PHE A 86 -14.53 8.16 6.69
N PHE A 87 -14.93 8.93 7.71
CA PHE A 87 -15.84 8.48 8.76
C PHE A 87 -17.01 9.46 8.89
N ASP A 88 -18.18 8.92 9.26
CA ASP A 88 -19.35 9.70 9.63
C ASP A 88 -19.27 10.23 11.07
N GLU A 89 -20.32 10.92 11.51
CA GLU A 89 -20.43 11.47 12.85
C GLU A 89 -20.48 10.42 13.97
N TRP A 90 -20.83 9.18 13.62
CA TRP A 90 -20.86 8.03 14.55
C TRP A 90 -19.57 7.21 14.53
N GLY A 91 -18.58 7.60 13.70
CA GLY A 91 -17.31 6.90 13.57
C GLY A 91 -17.34 5.69 12.63
N ASN A 92 -18.42 5.49 11.86
CA ASN A 92 -18.47 4.44 10.86
C ASN A 92 -17.67 4.87 9.63
N GLN A 93 -16.89 3.95 9.07
CA GLN A 93 -16.17 4.19 7.83
C GLN A 93 -17.15 4.21 6.64
N ILE A 94 -17.25 5.35 5.97
CA ILE A 94 -18.15 5.58 4.84
C ILE A 94 -17.49 5.49 3.48
N ALA A 95 -16.17 5.70 3.41
CA ALA A 95 -15.42 5.58 2.18
C ALA A 95 -13.93 5.36 2.45
N THR A 96 -13.24 4.73 1.48
CA THR A 96 -11.79 4.72 1.37
C THR A 96 -11.41 5.23 -0.01
N LYS A 97 -10.50 6.17 -0.10
CA LYS A 97 -10.00 6.73 -1.36
C LYS A 97 -8.49 6.79 -1.37
N GLY A 98 -7.92 6.34 -2.49
CA GLY A 98 -6.48 6.46 -2.76
C GLY A 98 -6.18 7.68 -3.61
N VAL A 99 -5.02 8.28 -3.40
CA VAL A 99 -4.47 9.33 -4.25
C VAL A 99 -2.96 9.18 -4.41
N ALA A 100 -2.48 9.29 -5.64
CA ALA A 100 -1.06 9.34 -5.95
C ALA A 100 -0.57 10.78 -5.83
N LEU A 101 0.57 10.96 -5.14
CA LEU A 101 1.20 12.26 -5.02
C LEU A 101 2.16 12.45 -6.20
N GLY A 102 1.85 13.41 -7.07
CA GLY A 102 2.49 13.61 -8.37
C GLY A 102 3.88 14.26 -8.33
N ARG A 103 4.49 14.43 -7.16
CA ARG A 103 5.84 15.04 -7.02
C ARG A 103 6.70 14.29 -6.02
N PRO A 104 8.04 14.30 -6.22
CA PRO A 104 8.99 13.75 -5.27
C PRO A 104 8.91 14.43 -3.90
N ILE A 105 9.19 13.65 -2.86
CA ILE A 105 9.15 14.10 -1.46
C ILE A 105 10.55 13.97 -0.86
N PRO A 106 11.27 15.08 -0.68
CA PRO A 106 12.59 15.09 -0.05
C PRO A 106 12.51 14.67 1.41
N PRO A 107 13.65 14.35 2.05
CA PRO A 107 13.71 14.16 3.49
C PRO A 107 13.11 15.35 4.25
N GLY A 108 12.37 15.06 5.32
CA GLY A 108 11.73 16.08 6.12
C GLY A 108 10.22 16.17 5.94
N ARG A 109 9.66 17.39 5.92
CA ARG A 109 8.21 17.62 5.82
C ARG A 109 7.86 18.30 4.50
N THR A 110 6.89 17.78 3.79
CA THR A 110 6.32 18.36 2.57
C THR A 110 4.81 18.47 2.71
N ARG A 111 4.26 19.66 2.40
CA ARG A 111 2.83 19.93 2.44
C ARG A 111 2.22 19.72 1.06
N PHE A 112 1.09 19.04 1.03
CA PHE A 112 0.26 18.87 -0.15
C PHE A 112 -1.10 19.49 0.13
N SER A 113 -1.54 20.37 -0.77
CA SER A 113 -2.84 21.03 -0.72
C SER A 113 -3.64 20.73 -1.98
N GLY A 114 -4.97 20.87 -1.89
CA GLY A 114 -5.85 20.70 -3.04
C GLY A 114 -6.07 19.23 -3.46
N LEU A 115 -5.81 18.26 -2.58
CA LEU A 115 -6.19 16.86 -2.83
C LEU A 115 -7.72 16.79 -2.91
N GLN A 116 -8.25 16.24 -4.01
CA GLN A 116 -9.69 16.18 -4.25
C GLN A 116 -10.20 14.75 -4.06
N PHE A 117 -11.32 14.63 -3.36
CA PHE A 117 -11.97 13.34 -3.13
C PHE A 117 -13.47 13.46 -3.42
N SER A 118 -13.98 12.55 -4.26
CA SER A 118 -15.41 12.38 -4.47
C SER A 118 -15.97 11.51 -3.36
N VAL A 119 -16.40 12.14 -2.27
CA VAL A 119 -17.04 11.48 -1.13
C VAL A 119 -18.38 12.16 -0.88
N SER A 120 -19.41 11.39 -0.47
CA SER A 120 -20.70 11.99 -0.11
C SER A 120 -20.52 12.85 1.14
N VAL A 121 -20.69 14.16 0.98
CA VAL A 121 -20.28 15.20 1.93
C VAL A 121 -21.20 15.32 3.14
N ARG A 122 -22.46 14.81 3.05
CA ARG A 122 -23.50 15.11 4.03
C ARG A 122 -23.28 14.52 5.43
N SER A 123 -22.37 13.54 5.56
CA SER A 123 -22.18 12.82 6.84
C SER A 123 -20.70 12.71 7.26
N GLN A 124 -19.77 13.32 6.51
CA GLN A 124 -18.36 13.17 6.82
C GLN A 124 -17.91 14.16 7.89
N GLN A 125 -17.33 13.66 8.97
CA GLN A 125 -16.76 14.46 10.06
C GLN A 125 -15.23 14.35 10.19
N GLY A 126 -14.60 13.40 9.53
CA GLY A 126 -13.16 13.23 9.64
C GLY A 126 -12.60 12.25 8.62
N GLY A 127 -11.30 12.22 8.53
CA GLY A 127 -10.59 11.26 7.72
C GLY A 127 -9.20 11.01 8.27
N ALA A 128 -8.72 9.77 8.17
CA ALA A 128 -7.38 9.34 8.51
C ALA A 128 -6.68 8.82 7.27
N CYS A 129 -5.43 9.20 7.07
CA CYS A 129 -4.66 8.77 5.91
C CYS A 129 -3.45 7.95 6.32
N ARG A 130 -3.12 6.96 5.47
CA ARG A 130 -1.91 6.14 5.59
C ARG A 130 -1.19 6.04 4.25
N THR A 131 0.11 5.81 4.29
CA THR A 131 0.91 5.53 3.10
C THR A 131 0.68 4.08 2.66
N LEU A 132 0.31 3.88 1.39
CA LEU A 132 0.20 2.55 0.77
C LEU A 132 1.48 2.13 0.09
N SER A 133 2.12 3.05 -0.64
CA SER A 133 3.40 2.80 -1.31
C SER A 133 4.27 4.05 -1.28
N ALA A 134 5.56 3.83 -1.35
CA ALA A 134 6.57 4.83 -1.59
C ALA A 134 7.81 4.14 -2.16
N GLU A 135 8.47 4.75 -3.11
CA GLU A 135 9.66 4.22 -3.77
C GLU A 135 10.84 5.18 -3.56
N ARG A 136 12.04 4.65 -3.52
CA ARG A 136 13.25 5.48 -3.54
C ARG A 136 13.38 6.12 -4.92
N MET A 137 13.65 7.41 -4.94
CA MET A 137 14.02 8.09 -6.19
C MET A 137 15.48 7.78 -6.49
N ASP A 138 15.70 7.02 -7.58
CA ASP A 138 17.06 6.82 -8.08
C ASP A 138 17.52 8.11 -8.73
N THR A 139 18.67 8.62 -8.30
CA THR A 139 19.38 9.72 -8.97
C THR A 139 20.21 9.09 -10.07
N GLU A 140 19.79 9.28 -11.33
CA GLU A 140 20.64 9.03 -12.49
C GLU A 140 21.86 9.94 -12.47
#